data_a1770fc7d819112a1fc90c7131c22074
#
_entry.id   a1770fc7d819112a1fc90c7131c22074
#
_cell.length_a   1.000
_cell.length_b   1.000
_cell.length_c   1.000
_cell.angle_alpha   90.00
_cell.angle_beta   90.00
_cell.angle_gamma   90.00
#
_symmetry.space_group_name_H-M   'P 1'
#
loop_
_entity.id
_entity.type
_entity.pdbx_description
1 polymer ?
#
loop_
_entity_poly.entity_id
_entity_poly.type
_entity_poly.pdbx_seq_one_letter_code
_entity_poly.pdbx_strand_id
1 'polypeptide(L)'
;MIDDRVLAILIFAMLAMLVAVKQVATGRILDRPEGSPLVQLVNVFNLLFLLVVNPVAGVLLLTGRLEAIDPSHVVVHEPWLRTTLQIIGLAAYVLGFAVMAWALVRLRRSYQLGGLGPRPEDRMVTSGPYRVIRHPMYAAVLMISLGLACLTQSLIGLAVLGVYFVLLSRLIPIEESRLLSAYGESYAAYQRTTRSLVPFVY
;
A
#
# COMPACT_ATOMS: atom_id res chain seq x y z
N MET A 1 25.00 1.50 -8.09
CA MET A 1 24.33 1.97 -6.88
C MET A 1 23.48 3.18 -7.26
N ILE A 2 22.21 3.19 -6.89
CA ILE A 2 21.33 4.31 -7.21
C ILE A 2 21.61 5.43 -6.19
N ASP A 3 21.70 6.66 -6.69
CA ASP A 3 21.94 7.84 -5.84
C ASP A 3 20.73 8.11 -4.94
N ASP A 4 20.95 8.44 -3.67
CA ASP A 4 19.90 8.66 -2.66
C ASP A 4 19.01 9.86 -3.03
N ARG A 5 19.54 10.86 -3.74
CA ARG A 5 18.74 11.99 -4.23
C ARG A 5 17.77 11.55 -5.32
N VAL A 6 18.19 10.61 -6.19
CA VAL A 6 17.30 10.04 -7.22
C VAL A 6 16.19 9.25 -6.56
N LEU A 7 16.50 8.46 -5.52
CA LEU A 7 15.49 7.73 -4.74
C LEU A 7 14.51 8.69 -4.06
N ALA A 8 15.00 9.76 -3.44
CA ALA A 8 14.17 10.78 -2.81
C ALA A 8 13.21 11.45 -3.81
N ILE A 9 13.72 11.87 -4.98
CA ILE A 9 12.89 12.47 -6.05
C ILE A 9 11.81 11.48 -6.50
N LEU A 10 12.16 10.20 -6.66
CA LEU A 10 11.20 9.16 -7.03
C LEU A 10 10.10 9.00 -5.97
N ILE A 11 10.46 8.98 -4.67
CA ILE A 11 9.48 8.89 -3.58
C ILE A 11 8.48 10.04 -3.68
N PHE A 12 8.94 11.28 -3.79
CA PHE A 12 8.05 12.44 -3.91
C PHE A 12 7.20 12.41 -5.19
N ALA A 13 7.79 12.00 -6.33
CA ALA A 13 7.08 11.87 -7.59
C ALA A 13 5.95 10.82 -7.51
N MET A 14 6.22 9.65 -6.90
CA MET A 14 5.22 8.60 -6.71
C MET A 14 4.09 9.04 -5.77
N LEU A 15 4.40 9.74 -4.68
CA LEU A 15 3.39 10.29 -3.78
C LEU A 15 2.53 11.35 -4.48
N ALA A 16 3.14 12.28 -5.20
CA ALA A 16 2.43 13.31 -5.96
C ALA A 16 1.51 12.68 -7.03
N MET A 17 2.03 11.68 -7.76
CA MET A 17 1.23 10.92 -8.72
C MET A 17 0.03 10.23 -8.04
N LEU A 18 0.23 9.58 -6.89
CA LEU A 18 -0.85 8.89 -6.18
C LEU A 18 -1.93 9.88 -5.73
N VAL A 19 -1.55 11.04 -5.19
CA VAL A 19 -2.48 12.10 -4.79
C VAL A 19 -3.28 12.59 -5.98
N ALA A 20 -2.62 12.85 -7.12
CA ALA A 20 -3.29 13.27 -8.36
C ALA A 20 -4.25 12.21 -8.88
N VAL A 21 -3.82 10.94 -8.94
CA VAL A 21 -4.68 9.82 -9.36
C VAL A 21 -5.88 9.68 -8.44
N LYS A 22 -5.67 9.75 -7.11
CA LYS A 22 -6.76 9.65 -6.14
C LYS A 22 -7.75 10.79 -6.33
N GLN A 23 -7.29 12.03 -6.44
CA GLN A 23 -8.14 13.19 -6.68
C GLN A 23 -8.97 13.05 -7.96
N VAL A 24 -8.35 12.64 -9.07
CA VAL A 24 -9.05 12.45 -10.35
C VAL A 24 -10.03 11.28 -10.29
N ALA A 25 -9.64 10.16 -9.67
CA ALA A 25 -10.47 8.96 -9.64
C ALA A 25 -11.66 9.08 -8.68
N THR A 26 -11.45 9.66 -7.48
CA THR A 26 -12.44 9.66 -6.39
C THR A 26 -13.08 11.02 -6.13
N GLY A 27 -12.47 12.11 -6.62
CA GLY A 27 -12.86 13.48 -6.32
C GLY A 27 -12.45 13.96 -4.92
N ARG A 28 -11.66 13.18 -4.18
CA ARG A 28 -11.24 13.48 -2.80
C ARG A 28 -9.76 13.15 -2.60
N ILE A 29 -9.04 14.03 -1.90
CA ILE A 29 -7.65 13.76 -1.51
C ILE A 29 -7.60 12.96 -0.21
N LEU A 30 -8.37 13.37 0.80
CA LEU A 30 -8.42 12.74 2.10
C LEU A 30 -9.83 12.23 2.41
N ASP A 31 -9.89 11.07 3.05
CA ASP A 31 -11.12 10.51 3.60
C ASP A 31 -10.98 10.44 5.12
N ARG A 32 -12.09 10.62 5.84
CA ARG A 32 -12.08 10.48 7.29
C ARG A 32 -12.11 9.01 7.66
N PRO A 33 -11.22 8.56 8.58
CA PRO A 33 -11.31 7.21 9.12
C PRO A 33 -12.59 7.02 9.92
N GLU A 34 -13.43 6.09 9.45
CA GLU A 34 -14.71 5.74 10.07
C GLU A 34 -14.76 4.23 10.32
N GLY A 35 -15.78 3.76 11.04
CA GLY A 35 -15.99 2.33 11.30
C GLY A 35 -15.49 1.88 12.69
N SER A 36 -15.25 0.56 12.84
CA SER A 36 -14.79 -0.01 14.12
C SER A 36 -13.38 0.48 14.49
N PRO A 37 -12.96 0.37 15.77
CA PRO A 37 -11.63 0.80 16.19
C PRO A 37 -10.48 0.19 15.36
N LEU A 38 -10.58 -1.08 14.97
CA LEU A 38 -9.59 -1.73 14.11
C LEU A 38 -9.55 -1.10 12.72
N VAL A 39 -10.71 -0.83 12.13
CA VAL A 39 -10.81 -0.16 10.81
C VAL A 39 -10.18 1.23 10.87
N GLN A 40 -10.50 2.00 11.91
CA GLN A 40 -9.91 3.33 12.11
C GLN A 40 -8.39 3.24 12.30
N LEU A 41 -7.90 2.30 13.13
CA LEU A 41 -6.48 2.09 13.37
C LEU A 41 -5.73 1.82 12.06
N VAL A 42 -6.21 0.88 11.23
CA VAL A 42 -5.57 0.53 9.96
C VAL A 42 -5.57 1.72 9.00
N ASN A 43 -6.66 2.46 8.92
CA ASN A 43 -6.77 3.62 8.04
C ASN A 43 -5.90 4.79 8.49
N VAL A 44 -5.81 5.06 9.79
CA VAL A 44 -4.87 6.05 10.35
C VAL A 44 -3.43 5.63 10.09
N PHE A 45 -3.10 4.35 10.31
CA PHE A 45 -1.77 3.81 10.03
C PHE A 45 -1.39 3.97 8.55
N ASN A 46 -2.33 3.70 7.64
CA ASN A 46 -2.17 3.94 6.20
C ASN A 46 -1.88 5.41 5.87
N LEU A 47 -2.65 6.33 6.45
CA LEU A 47 -2.44 7.76 6.25
C LEU A 47 -1.09 8.22 6.77
N LEU A 48 -0.71 7.80 7.98
CA LEU A 48 0.60 8.10 8.57
C LEU A 48 1.73 7.53 7.71
N PHE A 49 1.61 6.29 7.24
CA PHE A 49 2.62 5.68 6.38
C PHE A 49 2.79 6.45 5.08
N LEU A 50 1.71 6.77 4.37
CA LEU A 50 1.79 7.43 3.07
C LEU A 50 2.14 8.92 3.18
N LEU A 51 1.60 9.64 4.19
CA LEU A 51 1.71 11.10 4.27
C LEU A 51 2.82 11.58 5.24
N VAL A 52 3.35 10.70 6.08
CA VAL A 52 4.42 11.06 7.02
C VAL A 52 5.66 10.20 6.78
N VAL A 53 5.56 8.88 6.90
CA VAL A 53 6.72 7.98 6.83
C VAL A 53 7.42 8.07 5.47
N ASN A 54 6.67 8.00 4.38
CA ASN A 54 7.25 8.11 3.03
C ASN A 54 7.92 9.48 2.77
N PRO A 55 7.25 10.64 2.99
CA PRO A 55 7.91 11.94 2.81
C PRO A 55 9.12 12.12 3.73
N VAL A 56 9.06 11.69 4.99
CA VAL A 56 10.19 11.76 5.92
C VAL A 56 11.36 10.94 5.40
N ALA A 57 11.14 9.70 4.95
CA ALA A 57 12.19 8.89 4.33
C ALA A 57 12.79 9.60 3.10
N GLY A 58 11.97 10.20 2.25
CA GLY A 58 12.42 11.01 1.11
C GLY A 58 13.30 12.18 1.53
N VAL A 59 12.91 12.93 2.58
CA VAL A 59 13.72 14.05 3.11
C VAL A 59 15.04 13.55 3.70
N LEU A 60 15.03 12.44 4.44
CA LEU A 60 16.24 11.87 5.04
C LEU A 60 17.24 11.39 3.98
N LEU A 61 16.77 10.75 2.92
CA LEU A 61 17.59 10.37 1.76
C LEU A 61 18.14 11.62 1.05
N LEU A 62 17.29 12.63 0.79
CA LEU A 62 17.70 13.86 0.12
C LEU A 62 18.78 14.64 0.88
N THR A 63 18.69 14.63 2.21
CA THR A 63 19.62 15.36 3.10
C THR A 63 20.82 14.52 3.54
N GLY A 64 20.87 13.22 3.18
CA GLY A 64 21.92 12.30 3.62
C GLY A 64 21.91 12.03 5.14
N ARG A 65 20.76 12.22 5.81
CA ARG A 65 20.64 12.05 7.27
C ARG A 65 20.02 10.74 7.70
N LEU A 66 19.74 9.82 6.75
CA LEU A 66 19.05 8.56 7.06
C LEU A 66 19.81 7.73 8.11
N GLU A 67 21.10 7.49 7.90
CA GLU A 67 21.95 6.74 8.83
C GLU A 67 22.06 7.38 10.22
N ALA A 68 22.02 8.70 10.29
CA ALA A 68 22.13 9.43 11.56
C ALA A 68 20.82 9.43 12.37
N ILE A 69 19.66 9.31 11.71
CA ILE A 69 18.35 9.44 12.35
C ILE A 69 17.66 8.10 12.54
N ASP A 70 17.85 7.15 11.61
CA ASP A 70 17.32 5.78 11.77
C ASP A 70 18.28 4.90 12.56
N PRO A 71 18.01 4.63 13.86
CA PRO A 71 18.88 3.80 14.69
C PRO A 71 18.89 2.32 14.26
N SER A 72 17.99 1.94 13.37
CA SER A 72 17.85 0.59 12.84
C SER A 72 18.40 0.43 11.43
N HIS A 73 19.05 1.49 10.90
CA HIS A 73 19.67 1.42 9.58
C HIS A 73 20.79 0.38 9.55
N VAL A 74 20.73 -0.50 8.55
CA VAL A 74 21.72 -1.58 8.37
C VAL A 74 22.71 -1.16 7.28
N VAL A 75 23.96 -0.93 7.67
CA VAL A 75 25.02 -0.65 6.70
C VAL A 75 25.41 -1.94 5.99
N VAL A 76 24.97 -2.06 4.75
CA VAL A 76 25.33 -3.20 3.88
C VAL A 76 26.67 -2.90 3.20
N HIS A 77 27.74 -3.56 3.67
CA HIS A 77 29.10 -3.37 3.16
C HIS A 77 29.33 -4.00 1.79
N GLU A 78 28.63 -5.11 1.50
CA GLU A 78 28.77 -5.82 0.22
C GLU A 78 28.05 -5.07 -0.91
N PRO A 79 28.79 -4.54 -1.92
CA PRO A 79 28.19 -3.71 -2.97
C PRO A 79 27.11 -4.42 -3.79
N TRP A 80 27.31 -5.71 -4.06
CA TRP A 80 26.33 -6.51 -4.81
C TRP A 80 25.02 -6.68 -4.05
N LEU A 81 25.08 -6.92 -2.73
CA LEU A 81 23.90 -7.10 -1.88
C LEU A 81 23.12 -5.79 -1.76
N ARG A 82 23.83 -4.67 -1.52
CA ARG A 82 23.22 -3.33 -1.50
C ARG A 82 22.51 -3.01 -2.82
N THR A 83 23.16 -3.27 -3.94
CA THR A 83 22.56 -3.03 -5.27
C THR A 83 21.33 -3.91 -5.49
N THR A 84 21.40 -5.18 -5.10
CA THR A 84 20.26 -6.11 -5.20
C THR A 84 19.08 -5.64 -4.36
N LEU A 85 19.31 -5.22 -3.11
CA LEU A 85 18.26 -4.68 -2.25
C LEU A 85 17.64 -3.40 -2.85
N GLN A 86 18.46 -2.51 -3.41
CA GLN A 86 17.96 -1.31 -4.09
C GLN A 86 17.10 -1.65 -5.32
N ILE A 87 17.50 -2.61 -6.14
CA ILE A 87 16.73 -3.03 -7.33
C ILE A 87 15.40 -3.67 -6.91
N ILE A 88 15.43 -4.60 -5.97
CA ILE A 88 14.22 -5.26 -5.45
C ILE A 88 13.31 -4.22 -4.80
N GLY A 89 13.89 -3.36 -3.96
CA GLY A 89 13.16 -2.29 -3.28
C GLY A 89 12.51 -1.33 -4.26
N LEU A 90 13.24 -0.88 -5.27
CA LEU A 90 12.74 0.00 -6.31
C LEU A 90 11.60 -0.65 -7.11
N ALA A 91 11.79 -1.91 -7.53
CA ALA A 91 10.78 -2.65 -8.25
C ALA A 91 9.48 -2.82 -7.42
N ALA A 92 9.60 -3.25 -6.17
CA ALA A 92 8.47 -3.39 -5.26
C ALA A 92 7.75 -2.05 -5.01
N TYR A 93 8.52 -0.97 -4.80
CA TYR A 93 7.99 0.36 -4.55
C TYR A 93 7.18 0.89 -5.75
N VAL A 94 7.78 0.89 -6.93
CA VAL A 94 7.14 1.38 -8.16
C VAL A 94 5.93 0.53 -8.55
N LEU A 95 6.05 -0.80 -8.50
CA LEU A 95 4.94 -1.72 -8.79
C LEU A 95 3.80 -1.55 -7.77
N GLY A 96 4.12 -1.35 -6.49
CA GLY A 96 3.12 -1.08 -5.46
C GLY A 96 2.31 0.19 -5.78
N PHE A 97 2.97 1.30 -6.10
CA PHE A 97 2.27 2.52 -6.52
C PHE A 97 1.47 2.34 -7.82
N ALA A 98 2.00 1.61 -8.79
CA ALA A 98 1.29 1.31 -10.04
C ALA A 98 0.00 0.50 -9.78
N VAL A 99 0.08 -0.55 -8.95
CA VAL A 99 -1.09 -1.36 -8.57
C VAL A 99 -2.09 -0.53 -7.78
N MET A 100 -1.64 0.31 -6.85
CA MET A 100 -2.49 1.22 -6.08
C MET A 100 -3.24 2.18 -7.00
N ALA A 101 -2.53 2.85 -7.91
CA ALA A 101 -3.12 3.77 -8.88
C ALA A 101 -4.13 3.06 -9.79
N TRP A 102 -3.78 1.87 -10.29
CA TRP A 102 -4.68 1.06 -11.12
C TRP A 102 -5.95 0.64 -10.37
N ALA A 103 -5.82 0.22 -9.10
CA ALA A 103 -6.96 -0.13 -8.26
C ALA A 103 -7.89 1.08 -8.04
N LEU A 104 -7.32 2.26 -7.71
CA LEU A 104 -8.08 3.50 -7.53
C LEU A 104 -8.86 3.90 -8.79
N VAL A 105 -8.21 3.83 -9.95
CA VAL A 105 -8.86 4.13 -11.26
C VAL A 105 -10.01 3.17 -11.56
N ARG A 106 -9.94 1.92 -11.09
CA ARG A 106 -11.03 0.95 -11.27
C ARG A 106 -12.18 1.16 -10.29
N LEU A 107 -11.87 1.47 -9.03
CA LEU A 107 -12.91 1.76 -8.01
C LEU A 107 -13.62 3.09 -8.26
N ARG A 108 -12.89 4.12 -8.70
CA ARG A 108 -13.44 5.45 -8.91
C ARG A 108 -14.24 5.94 -7.68
N ARG A 109 -15.49 6.36 -7.89
CA ARG A 109 -16.38 6.86 -6.84
C ARG A 109 -16.82 5.78 -5.83
N SER A 110 -16.71 4.49 -6.19
CA SER A 110 -16.96 3.37 -5.26
C SER A 110 -15.79 3.13 -4.29
N TYR A 111 -14.69 3.91 -4.42
CA TYR A 111 -13.61 3.83 -3.45
C TYR A 111 -14.08 4.28 -2.07
N GLN A 112 -13.73 3.48 -1.06
CA GLN A 112 -13.86 3.79 0.36
C GLN A 112 -12.59 3.36 1.08
N LEU A 113 -12.37 3.90 2.29
CA LEU A 113 -11.33 3.40 3.17
C LEU A 113 -11.59 1.94 3.52
N GLY A 114 -10.53 1.15 3.57
CA GLY A 114 -10.62 -0.29 3.78
C GLY A 114 -11.39 -0.68 5.04
N GLY A 115 -12.07 -1.81 4.97
CA GLY A 115 -12.88 -2.35 6.06
C GLY A 115 -14.26 -1.73 6.22
N LEU A 116 -14.63 -0.72 5.44
CA LEU A 116 -16.00 -0.22 5.36
C LEU A 116 -16.83 -1.11 4.41
N GLY A 117 -18.11 -1.28 4.72
CA GLY A 117 -19.04 -1.94 3.80
C GLY A 117 -19.39 -1.05 2.60
N PRO A 118 -19.79 -1.63 1.45
CA PRO A 118 -20.18 -0.86 0.29
C PRO A 118 -21.44 -0.03 0.58
N ARG A 119 -21.53 1.14 -0.05
CA ARG A 119 -22.75 1.97 0.00
C ARG A 119 -23.83 1.36 -0.90
N PRO A 120 -25.10 1.67 -0.70
CA PRO A 120 -26.21 1.14 -1.51
C PRO A 120 -26.06 1.38 -3.02
N GLU A 121 -25.44 2.49 -3.40
CA GLU A 121 -25.16 2.88 -4.80
C GLU A 121 -23.90 2.23 -5.39
N ASP A 122 -23.03 1.63 -4.57
CA ASP A 122 -21.78 1.06 -5.04
C ASP A 122 -22.02 -0.25 -5.79
N ARG A 123 -21.28 -0.46 -6.86
CA ARG A 123 -21.27 -1.72 -7.61
C ARG A 123 -20.01 -2.49 -7.32
N MET A 124 -20.13 -3.81 -7.30
CA MET A 124 -19.00 -4.71 -7.15
C MET A 124 -18.03 -4.55 -8.32
N VAL A 125 -16.78 -4.26 -8.04
CA VAL A 125 -15.71 -4.09 -9.04
C VAL A 125 -14.88 -5.36 -9.07
N THR A 126 -14.88 -6.06 -10.24
CA THR A 126 -14.13 -7.30 -10.47
C THR A 126 -13.17 -7.20 -11.65
N SER A 127 -12.90 -5.98 -12.14
CA SER A 127 -12.07 -5.72 -13.32
C SER A 127 -10.70 -5.15 -12.94
N GLY A 128 -9.76 -5.18 -13.89
CA GLY A 128 -8.41 -4.69 -13.67
C GLY A 128 -7.67 -5.57 -12.65
N PRO A 129 -7.00 -4.99 -11.62
CA PRO A 129 -6.26 -5.77 -10.63
C PRO A 129 -7.21 -6.64 -9.76
N TYR A 130 -8.49 -6.25 -9.63
CA TYR A 130 -9.52 -7.03 -8.94
C TYR A 130 -9.88 -8.34 -9.65
N ARG A 131 -9.51 -8.52 -10.92
CA ARG A 131 -9.67 -9.80 -11.62
C ARG A 131 -8.69 -10.86 -11.09
N VAL A 132 -7.57 -10.45 -10.52
CA VAL A 132 -6.51 -11.35 -10.05
C VAL A 132 -6.58 -11.60 -8.56
N ILE A 133 -6.69 -10.51 -7.78
CA ILE A 133 -6.80 -10.55 -6.32
C ILE A 133 -7.90 -9.60 -5.85
N ARG A 134 -8.55 -9.96 -4.72
CA ARG A 134 -9.67 -9.18 -4.18
C ARG A 134 -9.24 -7.90 -3.47
N HIS A 135 -8.02 -7.88 -2.91
CA HIS A 135 -7.49 -6.75 -2.13
C HIS A 135 -6.20 -6.16 -2.74
N PRO A 136 -6.23 -5.68 -4.02
CA PRO A 136 -5.02 -5.17 -4.68
C PRO A 136 -4.43 -3.94 -4.01
N MET A 137 -5.24 -3.11 -3.34
CA MET A 137 -4.75 -1.94 -2.61
C MET A 137 -3.95 -2.34 -1.36
N TYR A 138 -4.35 -3.42 -0.69
CA TYR A 138 -3.60 -3.96 0.45
C TYR A 138 -2.28 -4.60 0.01
N ALA A 139 -2.31 -5.38 -1.08
CA ALA A 139 -1.09 -5.89 -1.69
C ALA A 139 -0.14 -4.76 -2.09
N ALA A 140 -0.67 -3.68 -2.67
CA ALA A 140 0.11 -2.49 -3.05
C ALA A 140 0.79 -1.82 -1.85
N VAL A 141 0.07 -1.65 -0.73
CA VAL A 141 0.65 -1.07 0.50
C VAL A 141 1.77 -1.94 1.06
N LEU A 142 1.60 -3.26 1.06
CA LEU A 142 2.68 -4.19 1.47
C LEU A 142 3.89 -4.09 0.54
N MET A 143 3.68 -3.99 -0.78
CA MET A 143 4.77 -3.81 -1.75
C MET A 143 5.48 -2.46 -1.56
N ILE A 144 4.75 -1.38 -1.33
CA ILE A 144 5.33 -0.05 -1.05
C ILE A 144 6.14 -0.09 0.24
N SER A 145 5.61 -0.72 1.31
CA SER A 145 6.29 -0.84 2.60
C SER A 145 7.57 -1.68 2.49
N LEU A 146 7.52 -2.84 1.81
CA LEU A 146 8.70 -3.65 1.52
C LEU A 146 9.72 -2.87 0.70
N GLY A 147 9.26 -2.20 -0.35
CA GLY A 147 10.10 -1.39 -1.22
C GLY A 147 10.83 -0.30 -0.44
N LEU A 148 10.11 0.46 0.38
CA LEU A 148 10.70 1.51 1.20
C LEU A 148 11.72 0.95 2.20
N ALA A 149 11.39 -0.16 2.89
CA ALA A 149 12.30 -0.82 3.84
C ALA A 149 13.62 -1.27 3.17
N CYS A 150 13.54 -1.84 1.96
CA CYS A 150 14.72 -2.24 1.19
C CYS A 150 15.54 -1.03 0.70
N LEU A 151 14.87 0.04 0.24
CA LEU A 151 15.53 1.25 -0.25
C LEU A 151 16.25 2.01 0.88
N THR A 152 15.65 2.05 2.06
CA THR A 152 16.22 2.71 3.25
C THR A 152 17.10 1.77 4.08
N GLN A 153 17.12 0.47 3.78
CA GLN A 153 17.84 -0.56 4.57
C GLN A 153 17.50 -0.49 6.06
N SER A 154 16.22 -0.24 6.38
CA SER A 154 15.71 0.00 7.73
C SER A 154 15.02 -1.22 8.32
N LEU A 155 15.46 -1.69 9.49
CA LEU A 155 14.76 -2.75 10.23
C LEU A 155 13.43 -2.23 10.79
N ILE A 156 13.33 -0.95 11.15
CA ILE A 156 12.05 -0.33 11.51
C ILE A 156 11.10 -0.41 10.31
N GLY A 157 11.59 -0.18 9.09
CA GLY A 157 10.80 -0.35 7.86
C GLY A 157 10.26 -1.77 7.70
N LEU A 158 11.06 -2.80 7.99
CA LEU A 158 10.62 -4.20 8.01
C LEU A 158 9.62 -4.48 9.14
N ALA A 159 9.80 -3.89 10.31
CA ALA A 159 8.83 -4.01 11.40
C ALA A 159 7.48 -3.37 11.02
N VAL A 160 7.49 -2.21 10.35
CA VAL A 160 6.29 -1.57 9.81
C VAL A 160 5.58 -2.48 8.81
N LEU A 161 6.32 -3.15 7.90
CA LEU A 161 5.76 -4.15 6.99
C LEU A 161 5.09 -5.30 7.75
N GLY A 162 5.73 -5.82 8.81
CA GLY A 162 5.17 -6.87 9.67
C GLY A 162 3.88 -6.43 10.36
N VAL A 163 3.85 -5.22 10.90
CA VAL A 163 2.65 -4.63 11.50
C VAL A 163 1.53 -4.51 10.45
N TYR A 164 1.83 -4.01 9.25
CA TYR A 164 0.85 -3.98 8.16
C TYR A 164 0.27 -5.34 7.86
N PHE A 165 1.13 -6.35 7.72
CA PHE A 165 0.68 -7.71 7.41
C PHE A 165 -0.29 -8.23 8.47
N VAL A 166 0.02 -8.02 9.76
CA VAL A 166 -0.85 -8.43 10.88
C VAL A 166 -2.17 -7.64 10.85
N LEU A 167 -2.13 -6.33 10.70
CA LEU A 167 -3.33 -5.50 10.67
C LEU A 167 -4.24 -5.87 9.50
N LEU A 168 -3.70 -6.05 8.31
CA LEU A 168 -4.46 -6.40 7.11
C LEU A 168 -5.03 -7.82 7.20
N SER A 169 -4.30 -8.78 7.77
CA SER A 169 -4.81 -10.14 7.98
C SER A 169 -6.04 -10.19 8.92
N ARG A 170 -6.18 -9.20 9.82
CA ARG A 170 -7.36 -9.04 10.69
C ARG A 170 -8.47 -8.23 10.04
N LEU A 171 -8.12 -7.28 9.16
CA LEU A 171 -9.09 -6.42 8.49
C LEU A 171 -9.81 -7.13 7.34
N ILE A 172 -9.08 -7.89 6.52
CA ILE A 172 -9.61 -8.56 5.33
C ILE A 172 -10.84 -9.41 5.62
N PRO A 173 -10.88 -10.30 6.63
CA PRO A 173 -12.09 -11.09 6.93
C PRO A 173 -13.30 -10.23 7.28
N ILE A 174 -13.11 -9.10 7.96
CA ILE A 174 -14.18 -8.16 8.30
C ILE A 174 -14.75 -7.52 7.04
N GLU A 175 -13.88 -7.08 6.13
CA GLU A 175 -14.29 -6.49 4.86
C GLU A 175 -15.00 -7.51 3.98
N GLU A 176 -14.44 -8.72 3.83
CA GLU A 176 -15.04 -9.79 3.05
C GLU A 176 -16.43 -10.22 3.59
N SER A 177 -16.61 -10.27 4.91
CA SER A 177 -17.92 -10.52 5.53
C SER A 177 -18.96 -9.45 5.16
N ARG A 178 -18.56 -8.17 5.16
CA ARG A 178 -19.43 -7.05 4.77
C ARG A 178 -19.77 -7.08 3.29
N LEU A 179 -18.79 -7.40 2.44
CA LEU A 179 -19.00 -7.54 0.99
C LEU A 179 -19.92 -8.74 0.68
N LEU A 180 -19.76 -9.85 1.40
CA LEU A 180 -20.64 -11.01 1.26
C LEU A 180 -22.06 -10.68 1.70
N SER A 181 -22.24 -9.96 2.79
CA SER A 181 -23.56 -9.51 3.26
C SER A 181 -24.24 -8.56 2.27
N ALA A 182 -23.47 -7.71 1.58
CA ALA A 182 -23.99 -6.72 0.64
C ALA A 182 -24.29 -7.29 -0.75
N TYR A 183 -23.44 -8.16 -1.29
CA TYR A 183 -23.52 -8.68 -2.65
C TYR A 183 -23.92 -10.16 -2.76
N GLY A 184 -24.02 -10.86 -1.64
CA GLY A 184 -24.52 -12.24 -1.58
C GLY A 184 -23.76 -13.22 -2.47
N GLU A 185 -24.48 -14.05 -3.21
CA GLU A 185 -23.93 -15.11 -4.07
C GLU A 185 -23.00 -14.57 -5.15
N SER A 186 -23.21 -13.34 -5.63
CA SER A 186 -22.30 -12.70 -6.61
C SER A 186 -20.90 -12.55 -6.06
N TYR A 187 -20.77 -12.16 -4.76
CA TYR A 187 -19.47 -12.07 -4.11
C TYR A 187 -18.89 -13.45 -3.79
N ALA A 188 -19.71 -14.40 -3.37
CA ALA A 188 -19.28 -15.77 -3.13
C ALA A 188 -18.73 -16.43 -4.42
N ALA A 189 -19.37 -16.22 -5.57
CA ALA A 189 -18.86 -16.66 -6.85
C ALA A 189 -17.51 -16.02 -7.21
N TYR A 190 -17.36 -14.72 -6.94
CA TYR A 190 -16.11 -14.01 -7.15
C TYR A 190 -14.97 -14.51 -6.24
N GLN A 191 -15.27 -14.83 -4.96
CA GLN A 191 -14.30 -15.43 -4.04
C GLN A 191 -13.77 -16.78 -4.52
N ARG A 192 -14.62 -17.60 -5.17
CA ARG A 192 -14.19 -18.90 -5.73
C ARG A 192 -13.20 -18.80 -6.90
N THR A 193 -13.21 -17.67 -7.60
CA THR A 193 -12.40 -17.47 -8.82
C THR A 193 -11.16 -16.60 -8.60
N THR A 194 -11.04 -15.94 -7.43
CA THR A 194 -9.96 -14.99 -7.13
C THR A 194 -9.29 -15.28 -5.79
N ARG A 195 -8.07 -14.81 -5.61
CA ARG A 195 -7.35 -14.89 -4.33
C ARG A 195 -7.52 -13.61 -3.52
N SER A 196 -7.26 -13.71 -2.22
CA SER A 196 -7.43 -12.56 -1.33
C SER A 196 -6.36 -11.50 -1.56
N LEU A 197 -5.10 -11.82 -1.33
CA LEU A 197 -4.00 -10.87 -1.25
C LEU A 197 -2.84 -11.18 -2.19
N VAL A 198 -2.41 -12.45 -2.24
CA VAL A 198 -1.27 -12.89 -3.04
C VAL A 198 -1.78 -13.71 -4.21
N PRO A 199 -1.42 -13.37 -5.48
CA PRO A 199 -1.83 -14.15 -6.64
C PRO A 199 -1.42 -15.62 -6.48
N PHE A 200 -2.34 -16.52 -6.76
CA PHE A 200 -2.17 -17.98 -6.76
C PHE A 200 -1.89 -18.65 -5.39
N VAL A 201 -1.70 -17.90 -4.31
CA VAL A 201 -1.33 -18.43 -2.99
C VAL A 201 -2.43 -18.17 -1.95
N TYR A 202 -2.76 -16.89 -1.69
CA TYR A 202 -3.68 -16.49 -0.60
C TYR A 202 -4.59 -15.35 -1.01
#